data_694305dea120bd3a0220ad2c7c1b7a4e
#
_entry.id   694305dea120bd3a0220ad2c7c1b7a4e
#
_cell.length_a   1.000
_cell.length_b   1.000
_cell.length_c   1.000
_cell.angle_alpha   90.00
_cell.angle_beta   90.00
_cell.angle_gamma   90.00
#
_symmetry.space_group_name_H-M   'P 1'
#
loop_
_entity.id
_entity.type
_entity.pdbx_description
1 polymer ?
#
loop_
_entity_poly.entity_id
_entity_poly.type
_entity_poly.pdbx_seq_one_letter_code
_entity_poly.pdbx_strand_id
1 'polypeptide(L)'
;MEMLRSHIVPSVLLLLATVSIVVGQKGVDNQTRTIKEDANRTTARPNDATRSFDFGKGKTRTREMLANPYRLAGRRDVLMSSIIDVLRDKKLIVDEASSRLSDGLIVTQPFVFARGSVVAQNELNRYAIVDSPINSWSRAQYTLTIEVQSIDGIQNNVSVIAKIEGRAGAGLTSEWITLRSSGLAEDEFLAKLVEAVTGSSVEPDQDTL
;
A
#
# COMPACT_ATOMS: atom_id res chain seq x y z
N MET A 1 -17.13 84.26 6.40
CA MET A 1 -16.38 84.46 5.14
C MET A 1 -15.62 83.22 4.88
N GLU A 2 -16.08 82.60 3.79
CA GLU A 2 -15.40 81.69 2.88
C GLU A 2 -15.19 80.24 3.38
N MET A 3 -15.62 79.40 2.72
CA MET A 3 -16.13 78.88 1.48
C MET A 3 -15.94 77.34 1.51
N LEU A 4 -17.07 76.76 1.52
CA LEU A 4 -17.22 75.32 1.31
C LEU A 4 -16.81 75.03 -0.14
N ARG A 5 -15.80 74.18 -0.38
CA ARG A 5 -15.57 73.52 -1.67
C ARG A 5 -15.64 72.02 -1.56
N SER A 6 -16.77 71.60 -2.02
CA SER A 6 -17.11 70.28 -2.49
C SER A 6 -15.97 69.63 -3.33
N HIS A 7 -15.54 68.48 -2.93
CA HIS A 7 -14.89 67.51 -3.86
C HIS A 7 -15.71 66.26 -3.93
N ILE A 8 -16.71 66.33 -4.80
CA ILE A 8 -17.35 65.17 -5.39
C ILE A 8 -16.50 64.78 -6.61
N VAL A 9 -15.67 63.76 -6.55
CA VAL A 9 -15.09 63.02 -7.66
C VAL A 9 -14.27 61.84 -7.04
N PRO A 10 -14.24 60.68 -7.57
CA PRO A 10 -15.13 59.92 -8.39
C PRO A 10 -15.27 58.47 -7.87
N SER A 11 -16.46 58.13 -7.51
CA SER A 11 -16.82 56.75 -7.19
C SER A 11 -17.07 55.86 -8.43
N VAL A 12 -16.68 56.31 -9.61
CA VAL A 12 -16.99 55.61 -10.88
C VAL A 12 -15.82 54.74 -11.40
N LEU A 13 -14.62 54.84 -10.82
CA LEU A 13 -13.45 54.13 -11.35
C LEU A 13 -13.10 52.81 -10.66
N LEU A 14 -13.92 52.33 -9.74
CA LEU A 14 -13.63 51.06 -9.01
C LEU A 14 -14.52 49.87 -9.41
N LEU A 15 -15.25 49.98 -10.50
CA LEU A 15 -16.22 48.96 -10.91
C LEU A 15 -15.81 48.18 -12.18
N LEU A 16 -14.54 48.21 -12.55
CA LEU A 16 -14.05 47.62 -13.81
C LEU A 16 -12.91 46.63 -13.66
N ALA A 17 -12.66 46.09 -12.47
CA ALA A 17 -11.53 45.18 -12.24
C ALA A 17 -11.90 43.85 -11.59
N THR A 18 -13.10 43.31 -11.81
CA THR A 18 -13.42 41.92 -11.42
C THR A 18 -13.95 41.12 -12.58
N VAL A 19 -13.23 41.10 -13.69
CA VAL A 19 -13.34 40.02 -14.63
C VAL A 19 -12.38 38.94 -14.13
N SER A 20 -12.87 38.10 -13.23
CA SER A 20 -12.21 36.84 -12.88
C SER A 20 -12.18 35.96 -14.11
N ILE A 21 -11.02 35.88 -14.73
CA ILE A 21 -10.75 34.87 -15.76
C ILE A 21 -10.80 33.53 -15.04
N VAL A 22 -11.94 32.86 -15.14
CA VAL A 22 -12.04 31.42 -14.88
C VAL A 22 -11.27 30.73 -16.00
N VAL A 23 -9.98 30.59 -15.82
CA VAL A 23 -9.17 29.69 -16.65
C VAL A 23 -9.60 28.28 -16.27
N GLY A 24 -10.46 27.72 -17.10
CA GLY A 24 -10.98 26.39 -16.93
C GLY A 24 -9.87 25.38 -16.71
N GLN A 25 -10.03 24.55 -15.71
CA GLN A 25 -9.20 23.41 -15.38
C GLN A 25 -9.28 22.34 -16.49
N LYS A 26 -8.68 22.59 -17.65
CA LYS A 26 -8.54 21.60 -18.72
C LYS A 26 -7.52 20.49 -18.41
N GLY A 27 -6.70 20.68 -17.38
CA GLY A 27 -5.64 19.72 -17.02
C GLY A 27 -6.16 18.47 -16.31
N VAL A 28 -7.22 18.60 -15.50
CA VAL A 28 -7.76 17.48 -14.71
C VAL A 28 -8.52 16.49 -15.57
N ASP A 29 -9.26 16.95 -16.56
CA ASP A 29 -10.02 16.07 -17.46
C ASP A 29 -9.12 15.23 -18.37
N ASN A 30 -7.97 15.77 -18.79
CA ASN A 30 -7.02 15.01 -19.60
C ASN A 30 -6.31 13.91 -18.81
N GLN A 31 -5.94 14.16 -17.54
CA GLN A 31 -5.36 13.12 -16.69
C GLN A 31 -6.36 12.01 -16.39
N THR A 32 -7.60 12.34 -16.06
CA THR A 32 -8.65 11.36 -15.80
C THR A 32 -8.98 10.54 -17.04
N ARG A 33 -8.91 11.14 -18.24
CA ARG A 33 -9.15 10.45 -19.51
C ARG A 33 -8.00 9.51 -19.86
N THR A 34 -6.76 9.93 -19.68
CA THR A 34 -5.56 9.10 -19.91
C THR A 34 -5.54 7.90 -18.96
N ILE A 35 -5.88 8.08 -17.68
CA ILE A 35 -5.99 6.99 -16.71
C ILE A 35 -7.10 5.99 -17.08
N LYS A 36 -8.24 6.48 -17.60
CA LYS A 36 -9.32 5.60 -18.06
C LYS A 36 -8.97 4.84 -19.34
N GLU A 37 -8.24 5.46 -20.25
CA GLU A 37 -7.81 4.82 -21.50
C GLU A 37 -6.72 3.79 -21.26
N ASP A 38 -5.78 4.02 -20.32
CA ASP A 38 -4.76 3.06 -19.93
C ASP A 38 -5.34 1.88 -19.11
N ALA A 39 -6.32 2.13 -18.24
CA ALA A 39 -7.02 1.08 -17.51
C ALA A 39 -7.85 0.16 -18.42
N ASN A 40 -8.28 0.63 -19.60
CA ASN A 40 -9.06 -0.14 -20.54
C ASN A 40 -8.21 -0.85 -21.62
N ARG A 41 -6.90 -0.61 -21.63
CA ARG A 41 -5.94 -1.37 -22.45
C ARG A 41 -5.51 -2.63 -21.74
N THR A 42 -6.38 -3.62 -21.71
CA THR A 42 -6.05 -4.98 -21.25
C THR A 42 -5.16 -5.68 -22.28
N THR A 43 -3.92 -5.23 -22.39
CA THR A 43 -2.84 -6.08 -22.89
C THR A 43 -2.11 -6.61 -21.68
N ALA A 44 -2.52 -7.79 -21.23
CA ALA A 44 -1.86 -8.53 -20.18
C ALA A 44 -0.38 -8.73 -20.53
N ARG A 45 0.49 -7.86 -20.00
CA ARG A 45 1.92 -8.15 -19.93
C ARG A 45 2.14 -8.94 -18.64
N PRO A 46 2.72 -10.15 -18.70
CA PRO A 46 2.85 -11.03 -17.53
C PRO A 46 3.79 -10.50 -16.43
N ASN A 47 4.37 -9.32 -16.61
CA ASN A 47 5.34 -8.73 -15.69
C ASN A 47 4.96 -7.34 -15.16
N ASP A 48 3.69 -6.93 -15.30
CA ASP A 48 3.26 -5.63 -14.79
C ASP A 48 2.96 -5.74 -13.29
N ALA A 49 3.80 -5.10 -12.46
CA ALA A 49 3.66 -5.05 -11.00
C ALA A 49 2.41 -4.25 -10.55
N THR A 50 1.73 -3.60 -11.47
CA THR A 50 0.46 -2.89 -11.25
C THR A 50 -0.72 -3.83 -11.48
N ARG A 51 -0.92 -4.81 -10.59
CA ARG A 51 -2.19 -5.54 -10.57
C ARG A 51 -3.23 -4.70 -9.83
N SER A 52 -4.13 -4.06 -10.56
CA SER A 52 -5.35 -3.51 -10.00
C SER A 52 -6.29 -4.66 -9.62
N PHE A 53 -6.58 -4.81 -8.34
CA PHE A 53 -7.61 -5.74 -7.88
C PHE A 53 -8.95 -5.01 -7.91
N ASP A 54 -9.82 -5.39 -8.86
CA ASP A 54 -11.19 -4.88 -8.92
C ASP A 54 -12.08 -5.67 -7.94
N PHE A 55 -12.35 -5.07 -6.78
CA PHE A 55 -13.28 -5.59 -5.79
C PHE A 55 -14.67 -5.01 -5.99
N GLY A 56 -15.34 -5.38 -7.09
CA GLY A 56 -16.78 -5.19 -7.29
C GLY A 56 -17.25 -3.75 -7.57
N LYS A 57 -18.01 -3.59 -8.63
CA LYS A 57 -18.71 -2.37 -9.08
C LYS A 57 -17.94 -1.05 -9.00
N GLY A 58 -16.83 -0.99 -9.70
CA GLY A 58 -16.51 0.20 -10.49
C GLY A 58 -15.84 1.36 -9.77
N LYS A 59 -15.35 1.26 -8.52
CA LYS A 59 -14.62 2.34 -7.84
C LYS A 59 -13.59 1.87 -6.81
N THR A 60 -12.80 0.86 -7.12
CA THR A 60 -11.64 0.58 -6.28
C THR A 60 -10.53 1.57 -6.67
N ARG A 61 -10.26 2.54 -5.82
CA ARG A 61 -9.04 3.35 -5.95
C ARG A 61 -7.86 2.43 -5.66
N THR A 62 -7.15 2.06 -6.70
CA THR A 62 -5.93 1.26 -6.58
C THR A 62 -4.82 2.19 -6.11
N ARG A 63 -4.32 1.95 -4.91
CA ARG A 63 -3.12 2.58 -4.40
C ARG A 63 -1.91 1.91 -5.08
N GLU A 64 -0.92 2.69 -5.45
CA GLU A 64 0.38 2.16 -5.83
C GLU A 64 1.05 1.51 -4.62
N MET A 65 1.73 0.37 -4.81
CA MET A 65 2.46 -0.29 -3.74
C MET A 65 3.55 0.62 -3.19
N LEU A 66 3.74 0.58 -1.87
CA LEU A 66 4.79 1.34 -1.22
C LEU A 66 6.18 0.86 -1.65
N ALA A 67 7.12 1.79 -1.68
CA ALA A 67 8.52 1.44 -1.91
C ALA A 67 9.00 0.46 -0.82
N ASN A 68 9.73 -0.55 -1.21
CA ASN A 68 10.32 -1.51 -0.29
C ASN A 68 11.82 -1.69 -0.63
N PRO A 69 12.75 -1.21 0.20
CA PRO A 69 12.57 -0.69 1.56
C PRO A 69 11.87 0.67 1.63
N TYR A 70 11.09 0.88 2.70
CA TYR A 70 10.41 2.14 3.01
C TYR A 70 11.19 2.93 4.06
N ARG A 71 11.33 4.26 3.84
CA ARG A 71 12.05 5.14 4.76
C ARG A 71 11.09 5.76 5.77
N LEU A 72 11.36 5.53 7.05
CA LEU A 72 10.61 6.09 8.18
C LEU A 72 11.51 6.96 9.06
N ALA A 73 10.99 8.12 9.47
CA ALA A 73 11.62 8.96 10.47
C ALA A 73 11.21 8.51 11.87
N GLY A 74 12.17 8.44 12.79
CA GLY A 74 11.94 8.07 14.18
C GLY A 74 13.12 7.32 14.78
N ARG A 75 13.11 7.20 16.10
CA ARG A 75 14.10 6.40 16.80
C ARG A 75 13.84 4.92 16.51
N ARG A 76 14.91 4.16 16.32
CA ARG A 76 14.83 2.74 15.99
C ARG A 76 14.07 1.93 17.05
N ASP A 77 14.26 2.20 18.33
CA ASP A 77 13.58 1.51 19.44
C ASP A 77 12.05 1.71 19.39
N VAL A 78 11.62 2.95 19.12
CA VAL A 78 10.19 3.28 18.96
C VAL A 78 9.62 2.57 17.73
N LEU A 79 10.35 2.59 16.62
CA LEU A 79 9.95 1.92 15.39
C LEU A 79 9.83 0.41 15.58
N MET A 80 10.77 -0.22 16.28
CA MET A 80 10.72 -1.65 16.62
C MET A 80 9.49 -1.98 17.45
N SER A 81 9.12 -1.14 18.43
CA SER A 81 7.91 -1.30 19.22
C SER A 81 6.65 -1.19 18.34
N SER A 82 6.60 -0.20 17.45
CA SER A 82 5.48 -0.02 16.51
C SER A 82 5.33 -1.22 15.57
N ILE A 83 6.45 -1.80 15.10
CA ILE A 83 6.42 -3.02 14.28
C ILE A 83 5.79 -4.19 15.05
N ILE A 84 6.19 -4.39 16.31
CA ILE A 84 5.63 -5.46 17.16
C ILE A 84 4.13 -5.25 17.39
N ASP A 85 3.69 -4.00 17.62
CA ASP A 85 2.28 -3.68 17.81
C ASP A 85 1.48 -3.95 16.54
N VAL A 86 1.96 -3.52 15.37
CA VAL A 86 1.33 -3.81 14.07
C VAL A 86 1.25 -5.32 13.79
N LEU A 87 2.31 -6.09 14.11
CA LEU A 87 2.28 -7.55 13.99
C LEU A 87 1.19 -8.16 14.87
N ARG A 88 1.06 -7.69 16.11
CA ARG A 88 0.02 -8.13 17.05
C ARG A 88 -1.38 -7.82 16.53
N ASP A 89 -1.61 -6.62 16.02
CA ASP A 89 -2.90 -6.19 15.47
C ASP A 89 -3.30 -7.04 14.26
N LYS A 90 -2.32 -7.38 13.41
CA LYS A 90 -2.50 -8.28 12.26
C LYS A 90 -2.54 -9.77 12.66
N LYS A 91 -2.43 -10.09 13.96
CA LYS A 91 -2.38 -11.48 14.50
C LYS A 91 -1.21 -12.28 13.94
N LEU A 92 -0.11 -11.62 13.61
CA LEU A 92 1.14 -12.23 13.20
C LEU A 92 2.00 -12.46 14.45
N ILE A 93 2.41 -13.70 14.66
CA ILE A 93 3.19 -14.09 15.84
C ILE A 93 4.67 -13.96 15.50
N VAL A 94 5.43 -13.27 16.35
CA VAL A 94 6.89 -13.19 16.19
C VAL A 94 7.52 -14.54 16.52
N ASP A 95 8.43 -15.00 15.69
CA ASP A 95 9.29 -16.15 15.96
C ASP A 95 10.53 -15.65 16.70
N GLU A 96 10.52 -15.81 18.01
CA GLU A 96 11.61 -15.35 18.88
C GLU A 96 12.94 -16.08 18.60
N ALA A 97 12.88 -17.34 18.14
CA ALA A 97 14.07 -18.14 17.87
C ALA A 97 14.81 -17.65 16.61
N SER A 98 14.07 -17.17 15.62
CA SER A 98 14.61 -16.66 14.35
C SER A 98 14.84 -15.15 14.36
N SER A 99 14.24 -14.41 15.30
CA SER A 99 14.34 -12.95 15.40
C SER A 99 15.58 -12.53 16.17
N ARG A 100 16.14 -11.37 15.79
CA ARG A 100 17.23 -10.69 16.46
C ARG A 100 16.90 -9.21 16.63
N LEU A 101 16.11 -8.92 17.68
CA LEU A 101 15.58 -7.58 17.91
C LEU A 101 16.68 -6.52 18.08
N SER A 102 17.79 -6.87 18.71
CA SER A 102 18.97 -6.01 18.84
C SER A 102 19.53 -5.58 17.49
N ASP A 103 19.49 -6.48 16.51
CA ASP A 103 20.02 -6.25 15.17
C ASP A 103 18.98 -5.62 14.24
N GLY A 104 17.70 -5.49 14.71
CA GLY A 104 16.59 -4.97 13.93
C GLY A 104 15.97 -5.99 12.99
N LEU A 105 16.18 -7.28 13.26
CA LEU A 105 15.61 -8.38 12.49
C LEU A 105 14.43 -8.99 13.23
N ILE A 106 13.28 -8.99 12.61
CA ILE A 106 12.07 -9.65 13.10
C ILE A 106 11.61 -10.66 12.04
N VAL A 107 11.37 -11.89 12.49
CA VAL A 107 10.80 -12.96 11.67
C VAL A 107 9.48 -13.37 12.30
N THR A 108 8.44 -13.58 11.51
CA THR A 108 7.16 -14.08 12.00
C THR A 108 7.08 -15.59 11.89
N GLN A 109 6.23 -16.21 12.70
CA GLN A 109 5.79 -17.57 12.45
C GLN A 109 4.95 -17.61 11.16
N PRO A 110 4.83 -18.79 10.50
CA PRO A 110 4.01 -18.93 9.32
C PRO A 110 2.54 -18.60 9.59
N PHE A 111 2.02 -17.62 8.85
CA PHE A 111 0.61 -17.23 8.89
C PHE A 111 -0.14 -17.91 7.75
N VAL A 112 -1.12 -18.75 8.11
CA VAL A 112 -1.95 -19.46 7.13
C VAL A 112 -3.06 -18.54 6.64
N PHE A 113 -3.01 -18.15 5.37
CA PHE A 113 -4.00 -17.28 4.75
C PHE A 113 -5.04 -18.02 3.89
N ALA A 114 -4.74 -19.25 3.49
CA ALA A 114 -5.67 -20.09 2.75
C ALA A 114 -5.57 -21.55 3.21
N ARG A 115 -6.73 -22.20 3.37
CA ARG A 115 -6.82 -23.64 3.69
C ARG A 115 -8.13 -24.22 3.17
N GLY A 116 -8.08 -25.48 2.72
CA GLY A 116 -9.27 -26.20 2.26
C GLY A 116 -8.88 -27.54 1.65
N SER A 117 -9.88 -28.34 1.26
CA SER A 117 -9.63 -29.55 0.47
C SER A 117 -8.96 -29.21 -0.87
N VAL A 118 -9.38 -28.10 -1.46
CA VAL A 118 -8.76 -27.43 -2.61
C VAL A 118 -8.84 -25.94 -2.34
N VAL A 119 -7.69 -25.28 -2.29
CA VAL A 119 -7.61 -23.82 -2.17
C VAL A 119 -7.94 -23.19 -3.54
N ALA A 120 -8.83 -22.21 -3.54
CA ALA A 120 -9.18 -21.51 -4.75
C ALA A 120 -8.00 -20.69 -5.29
N GLN A 121 -7.83 -20.66 -6.60
CA GLN A 121 -6.71 -19.97 -7.27
C GLN A 121 -6.67 -18.47 -6.92
N ASN A 122 -7.83 -17.83 -6.79
CA ASN A 122 -7.91 -16.41 -6.41
C ASN A 122 -7.44 -16.15 -4.98
N GLU A 123 -7.69 -17.06 -4.02
CA GLU A 123 -7.18 -16.95 -2.66
C GLU A 123 -5.66 -17.07 -2.63
N LEU A 124 -5.12 -18.02 -3.41
CA LEU A 124 -3.67 -18.21 -3.51
C LEU A 124 -3.00 -17.01 -4.20
N ASN A 125 -3.58 -16.54 -5.30
CA ASN A 125 -3.08 -15.41 -6.08
C ASN A 125 -3.10 -14.07 -5.33
N ARG A 126 -3.78 -14.00 -4.18
CA ARG A 126 -3.74 -12.80 -3.35
C ARG A 126 -2.30 -12.45 -2.94
N TYR A 127 -1.57 -13.42 -2.45
CA TYR A 127 -0.20 -13.21 -1.94
C TYR A 127 0.88 -13.91 -2.76
N ALA A 128 0.52 -14.82 -3.66
CA ALA A 128 1.44 -15.59 -4.48
C ALA A 128 1.27 -15.35 -5.96
N ILE A 129 2.36 -15.41 -6.71
CA ILE A 129 2.35 -15.55 -8.16
C ILE A 129 2.55 -17.04 -8.45
N VAL A 130 1.52 -17.68 -8.99
CA VAL A 130 1.53 -19.11 -9.26
C VAL A 130 1.74 -19.34 -10.74
N ASP A 131 2.97 -19.70 -11.11
CA ASP A 131 3.36 -20.05 -12.48
C ASP A 131 3.37 -21.57 -12.70
N SER A 132 2.89 -22.35 -11.71
CA SER A 132 2.94 -23.80 -11.72
C SER A 132 1.66 -24.42 -12.30
N PRO A 133 1.77 -25.51 -13.08
CA PRO A 133 0.61 -26.30 -13.56
C PRO A 133 -0.08 -27.10 -12.45
N ILE A 134 0.37 -26.99 -11.21
CA ILE A 134 -0.24 -27.68 -10.06
C ILE A 134 -1.60 -27.06 -9.77
N ASN A 135 -2.65 -27.84 -9.87
CA ASN A 135 -4.03 -27.39 -9.71
C ASN A 135 -4.66 -27.74 -8.36
N SER A 136 -3.94 -28.45 -7.48
CA SER A 136 -4.47 -28.89 -6.18
C SER A 136 -3.60 -28.37 -5.05
N TRP A 137 -4.02 -27.25 -4.48
CA TRP A 137 -3.43 -26.67 -3.28
C TRP A 137 -4.36 -26.89 -2.10
N SER A 138 -3.83 -27.31 -0.97
CA SER A 138 -4.62 -27.58 0.24
C SER A 138 -4.41 -26.55 1.34
N ARG A 139 -3.29 -25.82 1.30
CA ARG A 139 -2.95 -24.79 2.27
C ARG A 139 -1.97 -23.81 1.66
N ALA A 140 -2.06 -22.54 2.08
CA ALA A 140 -1.04 -21.56 1.77
C ALA A 140 -0.76 -20.70 3.00
N GLN A 141 0.51 -20.32 3.17
CA GLN A 141 1.02 -19.55 4.28
C GLN A 141 2.10 -18.58 3.83
N TYR A 142 2.32 -17.53 4.64
CA TYR A 142 3.49 -16.69 4.47
C TYR A 142 4.20 -16.45 5.81
N THR A 143 5.49 -16.19 5.71
CA THR A 143 6.36 -15.75 6.80
C THR A 143 6.93 -14.40 6.42
N LEU A 144 6.79 -13.38 7.28
CA LEU A 144 7.42 -12.08 7.06
C LEU A 144 8.79 -12.04 7.72
N THR A 145 9.76 -11.52 6.98
CA THR A 145 11.06 -11.09 7.49
C THR A 145 11.12 -9.59 7.38
N ILE A 146 11.29 -8.90 8.51
CA ILE A 146 11.31 -7.45 8.60
C ILE A 146 12.69 -7.05 9.11
N GLU A 147 13.34 -6.17 8.38
CA GLU A 147 14.67 -5.65 8.72
C GLU A 147 14.62 -4.12 8.86
N VAL A 148 15.13 -3.63 9.99
CA VAL A 148 15.20 -2.20 10.29
C VAL A 148 16.65 -1.77 10.32
N GLN A 149 17.07 -1.02 9.32
CA GLN A 149 18.42 -0.48 9.20
C GLN A 149 18.41 1.02 9.50
N SER A 150 19.16 1.44 10.52
CA SER A 150 19.32 2.87 10.82
C SER A 150 20.28 3.51 9.82
N ILE A 151 19.91 4.70 9.30
CA ILE A 151 20.74 5.47 8.35
C ILE A 151 21.58 6.50 9.11
N ASP A 152 20.91 7.33 9.94
CA ASP A 152 21.53 8.48 10.62
C ASP A 152 21.09 8.65 12.08
N GLY A 153 20.50 7.61 12.66
CA GLY A 153 19.96 7.61 14.03
C GLY A 153 18.54 8.17 14.16
N ILE A 154 18.07 8.92 13.16
CA ILE A 154 16.70 9.48 13.09
C ILE A 154 15.92 8.82 11.98
N GLN A 155 16.56 8.50 10.87
CA GLN A 155 15.95 7.85 9.72
C GLN A 155 16.32 6.36 9.68
N ASN A 156 15.34 5.54 9.36
CA ASN A 156 15.52 4.11 9.23
C ASN A 156 14.89 3.62 7.92
N ASN A 157 15.57 2.68 7.27
CA ASN A 157 14.98 1.89 6.19
C ASN A 157 14.32 0.64 6.79
N VAL A 158 13.07 0.42 6.44
CA VAL A 158 12.34 -0.79 6.80
C VAL A 158 12.15 -1.62 5.54
N SER A 159 12.78 -2.79 5.50
CA SER A 159 12.61 -3.78 4.44
C SER A 159 11.71 -4.90 4.93
N VAL A 160 10.77 -5.32 4.11
CA VAL A 160 9.83 -6.41 4.42
C VAL A 160 9.85 -7.41 3.28
N ILE A 161 10.09 -8.66 3.60
CA ILE A 161 10.12 -9.77 2.64
C ILE A 161 9.16 -10.84 3.10
N ALA A 162 8.23 -11.25 2.24
CA ALA A 162 7.34 -12.36 2.48
C ALA A 162 7.85 -13.63 1.77
N LYS A 163 8.10 -14.67 2.55
CA LYS A 163 8.28 -16.01 2.03
C LYS A 163 6.90 -16.67 1.94
N ILE A 164 6.44 -16.94 0.72
CA ILE A 164 5.15 -17.59 0.48
C ILE A 164 5.37 -19.09 0.25
N GLU A 165 4.57 -19.91 0.90
CA GLU A 165 4.61 -21.36 0.74
C GLU A 165 3.21 -21.91 0.52
N GLY A 166 3.07 -22.77 -0.49
CA GLY A 166 1.85 -23.50 -0.77
C GLY A 166 2.06 -25.01 -0.56
N ARG A 167 1.06 -25.66 0.02
CA ARG A 167 1.06 -27.12 0.15
C ARG A 167 0.31 -27.73 -1.03
N ALA A 168 1.08 -28.36 -1.92
CA ALA A 168 0.59 -29.01 -3.12
C ALA A 168 0.38 -30.50 -2.89
N GLY A 169 -0.50 -31.12 -3.68
CA GLY A 169 -0.81 -32.52 -3.63
C GLY A 169 -1.87 -32.90 -2.58
N ALA A 170 -2.21 -34.19 -2.53
CA ALA A 170 -3.21 -34.74 -1.65
C ALA A 170 -2.64 -35.89 -0.79
N GLY A 171 -3.13 -35.97 0.45
CA GLY A 171 -2.78 -37.06 1.36
C GLY A 171 -1.29 -37.10 1.71
N LEU A 172 -0.71 -38.30 1.61
CA LEU A 172 0.68 -38.59 2.01
C LEU A 172 1.72 -38.02 1.03
N THR A 173 1.31 -37.65 -0.17
CA THR A 173 2.21 -37.07 -1.20
C THR A 173 2.25 -35.56 -1.21
N SER A 174 1.62 -34.92 -0.23
CA SER A 174 1.60 -33.46 -0.16
C SER A 174 2.93 -32.90 0.32
N GLU A 175 3.44 -31.87 -0.37
CA GLU A 175 4.69 -31.18 -0.06
C GLU A 175 4.50 -29.65 -0.01
N TRP A 176 5.39 -28.97 0.70
CA TRP A 176 5.45 -27.53 0.73
C TRP A 176 6.35 -27.01 -0.41
N ILE A 177 5.80 -26.13 -1.22
CA ILE A 177 6.49 -25.49 -2.33
C ILE A 177 6.57 -24.01 -2.07
N THR A 178 7.77 -23.43 -2.19
CA THR A 178 7.96 -21.99 -2.12
C THR A 178 7.44 -21.35 -3.41
N LEU A 179 6.61 -20.33 -3.24
CA LEU A 179 6.00 -19.55 -4.31
C LEU A 179 6.57 -18.14 -4.33
N ARG A 180 6.53 -17.51 -5.48
CA ARG A 180 6.92 -16.11 -5.62
C ARG A 180 5.88 -15.21 -4.94
N SER A 181 6.32 -14.22 -4.14
CA SER A 181 5.43 -13.21 -3.55
C SER A 181 4.82 -12.31 -4.63
N SER A 182 3.56 -11.94 -4.45
CA SER A 182 2.91 -10.88 -5.24
C SER A 182 3.30 -9.47 -4.76
N GLY A 183 3.96 -9.35 -3.59
CA GLY A 183 4.27 -8.07 -2.94
C GLY A 183 3.14 -7.55 -2.03
N LEU A 184 1.94 -8.14 -2.09
CA LEU A 184 0.79 -7.60 -1.37
C LEU A 184 0.90 -7.78 0.16
N ALA A 185 1.48 -8.89 0.64
CA ALA A 185 1.67 -9.11 2.07
C ALA A 185 2.64 -8.09 2.68
N GLU A 186 3.71 -7.78 1.96
CA GLU A 186 4.71 -6.78 2.31
C GLU A 186 4.09 -5.37 2.33
N ASP A 187 3.34 -5.04 1.30
CA ASP A 187 2.69 -3.74 1.14
C ASP A 187 1.60 -3.50 2.19
N GLU A 188 0.73 -4.48 2.45
CA GLU A 188 -0.28 -4.41 3.51
C GLU A 188 0.34 -4.21 4.90
N PHE A 189 1.50 -4.83 5.15
CA PHE A 189 2.22 -4.62 6.39
C PHE A 189 2.84 -3.22 6.46
N LEU A 190 3.54 -2.79 5.41
CA LEU A 190 4.17 -1.46 5.34
C LEU A 190 3.13 -0.35 5.46
N ALA A 191 1.97 -0.47 4.80
CA ALA A 191 0.91 0.51 4.89
C ALA A 191 0.41 0.69 6.33
N LYS A 192 0.19 -0.42 7.06
CA LYS A 192 -0.21 -0.37 8.47
C LYS A 192 0.88 0.19 9.37
N LEU A 193 2.14 -0.11 9.08
CA LEU A 193 3.26 0.45 9.83
C LEU A 193 3.38 1.97 9.61
N VAL A 194 3.25 2.43 8.38
CA VAL A 194 3.25 3.88 8.06
C VAL A 194 2.11 4.57 8.79
N GLU A 195 0.91 4.02 8.74
CA GLU A 195 -0.26 4.55 9.48
C GLU A 195 0.01 4.63 10.99
N ALA A 196 0.56 3.57 11.59
CA ALA A 196 0.87 3.52 13.02
C ALA A 196 1.94 4.53 13.44
N VAL A 197 2.94 4.79 12.59
CA VAL A 197 4.06 5.68 12.90
C VAL A 197 3.72 7.14 12.58
N THR A 198 3.00 7.41 11.50
CA THR A 198 2.72 8.78 11.02
C THR A 198 1.35 9.30 11.46
N GLY A 199 0.45 8.42 11.89
CA GLY A 199 -0.95 8.76 12.19
C GLY A 199 -1.80 9.05 10.94
N SER A 200 -1.24 8.87 9.74
CA SER A 200 -1.93 9.14 8.47
C SER A 200 -2.13 7.84 7.70
N SER A 201 -3.37 7.57 7.30
CA SER A 201 -3.65 6.43 6.43
C SER A 201 -3.01 6.63 5.06
N VAL A 202 -2.34 5.60 4.57
CA VAL A 202 -1.79 5.55 3.19
C VAL A 202 -2.89 5.15 2.20
N GLU A 203 -3.99 4.59 2.70
CA GLU A 203 -5.14 4.27 1.87
C GLU A 203 -5.91 5.56 1.51
N PRO A 204 -6.39 5.70 0.26
CA PRO A 204 -7.20 6.84 -0.12
C PRO A 204 -8.47 6.86 0.72
N ASP A 205 -8.78 8.03 1.31
CA ASP A 205 -10.00 8.23 2.12
C ASP A 205 -11.23 7.71 1.39
N GLN A 206 -11.95 6.80 2.04
CA GLN A 206 -13.22 6.27 1.54
C GLN A 206 -14.39 7.26 1.71
N ASP A 207 -14.16 8.38 2.41
CA ASP A 207 -15.22 9.29 2.88
C ASP A 207 -15.51 10.47 1.96
N THR A 208 -15.01 10.49 0.72
CA THR A 208 -15.37 11.55 -0.26
C THR A 208 -16.30 11.00 -1.35
N LEU A 209 -17.52 10.75 -0.99
CA LEU A 209 -18.66 10.62 -1.91
C LEU A 209 -19.78 11.59 -1.52
#